data_9f3eff260e3729fad7c474d3d0f19a3a
#
_entry.id   9f3eff260e3729fad7c474d3d0f19a3a
#
_cell.length_a   1.000
_cell.length_b   1.000
_cell.length_c   1.000
_cell.angle_alpha   90.00
_cell.angle_beta   90.00
_cell.angle_gamma   90.00
#
_symmetry.space_group_name_H-M   'P 1'
#
loop_
_entity.id
_entity.type
_entity.pdbx_description
1 polymer ?
#
loop_
_entity_poly.entity_id
_entity_poly.type
_entity_poly.pdbx_seq_one_letter_code
_entity_poly.pdbx_strand_id
1 'polypeptide(L)'
;MNLKRLQNCLGLLALVLSPALAMAQTPVVPGAVSKLTPEQQAALEEQHKLAVMAITFGGNTEQIVIKLEPEGAPQTVANFIQNVEKGTYKGLAIHRAIPDYLVQTGDPATRSNDNRDQWGLGEEYTIPGEFKLKHKLGSVVMARRGDKVNPDRKSNGTQFYIAVGNLSGLDGQYSVFGEVVSGLDVIKRISRSVRDSNDAPIERIEIADIKVVDHKGPIVRLTNNDSAPKRRGTSKPDALKNPFEKFLDRVW
;
A
#
# COMPACT_ATOMS: atom_id res chain seq x y z
N MET A 1 14.77 -33.63 67.00
CA MET A 1 13.83 -33.02 67.95
C MET A 1 13.42 -31.66 67.43
N ASN A 2 12.14 -31.51 67.19
CA ASN A 2 11.25 -30.40 66.93
C ASN A 2 11.08 -29.89 65.48
N LEU A 3 10.02 -30.40 64.99
CA LEU A 3 9.03 -29.91 64.06
C LEU A 3 8.43 -28.52 64.45
N LYS A 4 7.96 -27.78 63.47
CA LYS A 4 6.98 -26.66 63.43
C LYS A 4 7.59 -25.31 63.09
N ARG A 5 7.39 -24.82 61.87
CA ARG A 5 6.24 -24.03 61.41
C ARG A 5 6.30 -23.79 59.91
N LEU A 6 5.34 -24.37 59.20
CA LEU A 6 4.80 -23.83 57.97
C LEU A 6 4.01 -22.55 58.29
N GLN A 7 4.12 -21.51 57.49
CA GLN A 7 2.96 -20.73 57.06
C GLN A 7 3.36 -19.64 56.04
N ASN A 8 2.82 -19.83 54.84
CA ASN A 8 2.22 -18.84 53.95
C ASN A 8 3.01 -17.58 53.55
N CYS A 9 3.49 -17.61 52.32
CA CYS A 9 3.41 -16.45 51.44
C CYS A 9 2.91 -16.90 50.08
N LEU A 10 1.60 -16.89 49.89
CA LEU A 10 0.99 -16.83 48.55
C LEU A 10 1.32 -15.46 47.92
N GLY A 11 2.31 -15.44 47.04
CA GLY A 11 2.54 -14.32 46.17
C GLY A 11 1.54 -14.41 45.01
N LEU A 12 0.58 -13.48 44.98
CA LEU A 12 -0.31 -13.26 43.84
C LEU A 12 0.51 -12.98 42.59
N LEU A 13 0.51 -13.94 41.67
CA LEU A 13 0.96 -13.70 40.29
C LEU A 13 -0.16 -12.95 39.56
N ALA A 14 -0.06 -11.62 39.52
CA ALA A 14 -0.93 -10.82 38.73
C ALA A 14 -0.68 -11.07 37.22
N LEU A 15 -1.55 -11.87 36.64
CA LEU A 15 -1.62 -12.06 35.20
C LEU A 15 -2.03 -10.74 34.57
N VAL A 16 -1.09 -9.98 34.02
CA VAL A 16 -1.39 -8.82 33.20
C VAL A 16 -1.95 -9.35 31.86
N LEU A 17 -3.27 -9.48 31.79
CA LEU A 17 -3.96 -9.62 30.52
C LEU A 17 -3.78 -8.31 29.75
N SER A 18 -2.95 -8.34 28.70
CA SER A 18 -2.98 -7.32 27.66
C SER A 18 -4.40 -7.29 27.07
N PRO A 19 -5.02 -6.12 26.90
CA PRO A 19 -6.28 -6.04 26.22
C PRO A 19 -6.01 -6.38 24.75
N ALA A 20 -6.41 -7.57 24.32
CA ALA A 20 -6.64 -7.84 22.91
C ALA A 20 -7.56 -6.75 22.40
N LEU A 21 -7.14 -6.03 21.38
CA LEU A 21 -7.93 -5.04 20.68
C LEU A 21 -9.14 -5.78 20.08
N ALA A 22 -10.20 -5.87 20.85
CA ALA A 22 -11.50 -6.31 20.39
C ALA A 22 -11.93 -5.28 19.36
N MET A 23 -11.86 -5.64 18.07
CA MET A 23 -12.61 -4.93 17.04
C MET A 23 -14.06 -4.90 17.55
N ALA A 24 -14.53 -3.73 17.90
CA ALA A 24 -15.91 -3.50 18.29
C ALA A 24 -16.78 -3.90 17.10
N GLN A 25 -17.26 -5.13 17.10
CA GLN A 25 -18.41 -5.49 16.30
C GLN A 25 -19.56 -4.66 16.84
N THR A 26 -19.96 -3.63 16.10
CA THR A 26 -21.21 -2.92 16.40
C THR A 26 -22.30 -3.97 16.48
N PRO A 27 -23.03 -4.05 17.60
CA PRO A 27 -24.10 -5.05 17.73
C PRO A 27 -25.12 -4.81 16.61
N VAL A 28 -25.28 -5.76 15.71
CA VAL A 28 -26.37 -5.76 14.73
C VAL A 28 -27.65 -5.94 15.53
N VAL A 29 -28.39 -4.85 15.74
CA VAL A 29 -29.68 -4.89 16.43
C VAL A 29 -30.63 -5.72 15.57
N PRO A 30 -31.14 -6.86 16.05
CA PRO A 30 -32.13 -7.66 15.31
C PRO A 30 -33.36 -6.78 15.03
N GLY A 31 -33.71 -6.62 13.75
CA GLY A 31 -34.82 -5.77 13.32
C GLY A 31 -34.42 -4.46 12.62
N ALA A 32 -33.15 -4.02 12.70
CA ALA A 32 -32.67 -2.86 11.95
C ALA A 32 -32.55 -3.12 10.44
N VAL A 33 -32.26 -4.37 10.05
CA VAL A 33 -32.07 -4.77 8.64
C VAL A 33 -33.36 -4.65 7.82
N SER A 34 -34.54 -4.80 8.44
CA SER A 34 -35.82 -4.68 7.75
C SER A 34 -36.21 -3.28 7.32
N LYS A 35 -35.44 -2.26 7.74
CA LYS A 35 -35.63 -0.84 7.39
C LYS A 35 -34.67 -0.31 6.34
N LEU A 36 -33.73 -1.14 5.87
CA LEU A 36 -32.76 -0.74 4.85
C LEU A 36 -33.43 -0.70 3.48
N THR A 37 -33.05 0.30 2.67
CA THR A 37 -33.44 0.31 1.25
C THR A 37 -32.79 -0.83 0.50
N PRO A 38 -33.34 -1.26 -0.65
CA PRO A 38 -32.71 -2.29 -1.49
C PRO A 38 -31.26 -1.96 -1.85
N GLU A 39 -30.94 -0.70 -2.09
CA GLU A 39 -29.58 -0.21 -2.38
C GLU A 39 -28.64 -0.38 -1.17
N GLN A 40 -29.13 -0.06 0.03
CA GLN A 40 -28.37 -0.27 1.28
C GLN A 40 -28.15 -1.75 1.57
N GLN A 41 -29.13 -2.61 1.25
CA GLN A 41 -29.00 -4.06 1.40
C GLN A 41 -27.97 -4.60 0.39
N ALA A 42 -28.01 -4.16 -0.87
CA ALA A 42 -27.03 -4.54 -1.90
C ALA A 42 -25.60 -4.12 -1.49
N ALA A 43 -25.42 -2.92 -0.93
CA ALA A 43 -24.13 -2.46 -0.44
C ALA A 43 -23.57 -3.33 0.69
N LEU A 44 -24.42 -3.88 1.57
CA LEU A 44 -24.02 -4.83 2.63
C LEU A 44 -23.58 -6.19 2.10
N GLU A 45 -24.07 -6.58 0.92
CA GLU A 45 -23.72 -7.85 0.27
C GLU A 45 -22.51 -7.72 -0.68
N GLU A 46 -22.05 -6.50 -0.97
CA GLU A 46 -20.90 -6.26 -1.84
C GLU A 46 -19.64 -6.94 -1.28
N GLN A 47 -18.94 -7.67 -2.13
CA GLN A 47 -17.72 -8.38 -1.74
C GLN A 47 -16.50 -7.70 -2.35
N HIS A 48 -15.48 -7.50 -1.52
CA HIS A 48 -14.24 -6.87 -1.91
C HIS A 48 -13.05 -7.75 -1.53
N LYS A 49 -11.98 -7.69 -2.31
CA LYS A 49 -10.67 -8.19 -1.91
C LYS A 49 -9.83 -7.02 -1.43
N LEU A 50 -9.34 -7.13 -0.19
CA LEU A 50 -8.47 -6.13 0.42
C LEU A 50 -7.08 -6.70 0.60
N ALA A 51 -6.04 -5.95 0.16
CA ALA A 51 -4.68 -6.24 0.54
C ALA A 51 -4.31 -5.38 1.77
N VAL A 52 -3.97 -6.04 2.87
CA VAL A 52 -3.53 -5.40 4.11
C VAL A 52 -2.02 -5.51 4.15
N MET A 53 -1.33 -4.38 3.99
CA MET A 53 0.12 -4.28 3.93
C MET A 53 0.65 -3.58 5.17
N ALA A 54 1.56 -4.23 5.89
CA ALA A 54 2.29 -3.69 7.01
C ALA A 54 3.62 -3.13 6.52
N ILE A 55 3.88 -1.85 6.75
CA ILE A 55 5.14 -1.19 6.37
C ILE A 55 5.89 -0.75 7.62
N THR A 56 7.17 -1.09 7.71
CA THR A 56 8.07 -0.59 8.74
C THR A 56 8.74 0.68 8.25
N PHE A 57 8.54 1.77 9.00
CA PHE A 57 9.03 3.10 8.71
C PHE A 57 9.30 3.88 9.99
N GLY A 58 10.50 4.48 10.12
CA GLY A 58 10.87 5.26 11.31
C GLY A 58 10.80 4.46 12.62
N GLY A 59 11.14 3.17 12.58
CA GLY A 59 11.10 2.27 13.73
C GLY A 59 9.69 1.79 14.13
N ASN A 60 8.64 2.19 13.41
CA ASN A 60 7.26 1.79 13.65
C ASN A 60 6.74 0.94 12.49
N THR A 61 5.75 0.09 12.76
CA THR A 61 5.03 -0.65 11.74
C THR A 61 3.62 -0.11 11.66
N GLU A 62 3.24 0.37 10.47
CA GLU A 62 1.93 0.94 10.18
C GLU A 62 1.23 0.16 9.08
N GLN A 63 -0.10 0.18 9.07
CA GLN A 63 -0.90 -0.57 8.10
C GLN A 63 -1.45 0.32 7.00
N ILE A 64 -1.46 -0.24 5.80
CA ILE A 64 -2.08 0.33 4.61
C ILE A 64 -3.06 -0.70 4.08
N VAL A 65 -4.29 -0.28 3.81
CA VAL A 65 -5.32 -1.15 3.25
C VAL A 65 -5.61 -0.72 1.82
N ILE A 66 -5.49 -1.65 0.90
CA ILE A 66 -5.72 -1.46 -0.53
C ILE A 66 -6.95 -2.26 -0.94
N LYS A 67 -7.96 -1.60 -1.49
CA LYS A 67 -9.05 -2.26 -2.21
C LYS A 67 -8.54 -2.67 -3.58
N LEU A 68 -8.63 -3.96 -3.92
CA LEU A 68 -8.30 -4.45 -5.25
C LEU A 68 -9.48 -4.28 -6.21
N GLU A 69 -9.18 -4.03 -7.49
CA GLU A 69 -10.18 -3.70 -8.52
C GLU A 69 -10.14 -4.74 -9.67
N PRO A 70 -10.60 -5.99 -9.43
CA PRO A 70 -10.52 -7.08 -10.41
C PRO A 70 -11.36 -6.82 -11.67
N GLU A 71 -12.42 -6.02 -11.58
CA GLU A 71 -13.23 -5.65 -12.76
C GLU A 71 -12.48 -4.70 -13.71
N GLY A 72 -11.54 -3.92 -13.16
CA GLY A 72 -10.72 -2.99 -13.91
C GLY A 72 -9.46 -3.58 -14.50
N ALA A 73 -8.84 -4.53 -13.76
CA ALA A 73 -7.57 -5.14 -14.10
C ALA A 73 -7.47 -6.60 -13.60
N PRO A 74 -8.27 -7.53 -14.16
CA PRO A 74 -8.39 -8.89 -13.65
C PRO A 74 -7.08 -9.68 -13.63
N GLN A 75 -6.27 -9.63 -14.69
CA GLN A 75 -5.00 -10.34 -14.77
C GLN A 75 -3.97 -9.76 -13.80
N THR A 76 -3.93 -8.43 -13.69
CA THR A 76 -3.05 -7.73 -12.77
C THR A 76 -3.37 -8.05 -11.31
N VAL A 77 -4.67 -8.03 -10.94
CA VAL A 77 -5.12 -8.41 -9.59
C VAL A 77 -4.79 -9.87 -9.29
N ALA A 78 -5.06 -10.79 -10.20
CA ALA A 78 -4.73 -12.21 -10.03
C ALA A 78 -3.23 -12.43 -9.83
N ASN A 79 -2.39 -11.78 -10.66
CA ASN A 79 -0.93 -11.80 -10.52
C ASN A 79 -0.46 -11.22 -9.19
N PHE A 80 -1.02 -10.08 -8.76
CA PHE A 80 -0.68 -9.47 -7.48
C PHE A 80 -1.01 -10.39 -6.30
N ILE A 81 -2.21 -10.99 -6.28
CA ILE A 81 -2.63 -11.95 -5.26
C ILE A 81 -1.67 -13.14 -5.20
N GLN A 82 -1.34 -13.72 -6.36
CA GLN A 82 -0.39 -14.84 -6.44
C GLN A 82 0.99 -14.47 -5.86
N ASN A 83 1.48 -13.27 -6.13
CA ASN A 83 2.75 -12.78 -5.56
C ASN A 83 2.66 -12.58 -4.04
N VAL A 84 1.51 -12.09 -3.52
CA VAL A 84 1.27 -11.99 -2.08
C VAL A 84 1.30 -13.38 -1.44
N GLU A 85 0.60 -14.35 -2.00
CA GLU A 85 0.53 -15.74 -1.50
C GLU A 85 1.89 -16.44 -1.51
N LYS A 86 2.71 -16.17 -2.53
CA LYS A 86 4.11 -16.65 -2.62
C LYS A 86 5.06 -15.95 -1.64
N GLY A 87 4.63 -14.89 -0.94
CA GLY A 87 5.48 -14.10 -0.07
C GLY A 87 6.51 -13.23 -0.81
N THR A 88 6.29 -12.97 -2.10
CA THR A 88 7.21 -12.19 -2.95
C THR A 88 7.53 -10.84 -2.36
N TYR A 89 6.53 -10.14 -1.80
CA TYR A 89 6.67 -8.76 -1.33
C TYR A 89 7.25 -8.61 0.07
N LYS A 90 7.23 -9.66 0.90
CA LYS A 90 7.73 -9.59 2.27
C LYS A 90 9.23 -9.29 2.31
N GLY A 91 9.61 -8.28 3.10
CA GLY A 91 10.99 -7.82 3.23
C GLY A 91 11.51 -6.99 2.06
N LEU A 92 10.67 -6.64 1.07
CA LEU A 92 11.08 -5.73 0.00
C LEU A 92 11.02 -4.28 0.46
N ALA A 93 12.00 -3.48 0.02
CA ALA A 93 12.05 -2.07 0.35
C ALA A 93 11.24 -1.20 -0.63
N ILE A 94 10.84 -0.04 -0.14
CA ILE A 94 10.48 1.10 -0.98
C ILE A 94 11.78 1.60 -1.62
N HIS A 95 11.89 1.50 -2.92
CA HIS A 95 13.09 1.87 -3.67
C HIS A 95 12.97 3.21 -4.39
N ARG A 96 11.76 3.79 -4.39
CA ARG A 96 11.54 5.11 -4.97
C ARG A 96 10.42 5.83 -4.23
N ALA A 97 10.70 7.05 -3.76
CA ALA A 97 9.76 7.89 -3.04
C ALA A 97 9.89 9.34 -3.53
N ILE A 98 8.88 9.83 -4.25
CA ILE A 98 8.88 11.19 -4.78
C ILE A 98 7.75 11.97 -4.12
N PRO A 99 8.05 13.09 -3.41
CA PRO A 99 7.06 13.91 -2.74
C PRO A 99 5.93 14.32 -3.67
N ASP A 100 4.70 14.16 -3.18
CA ASP A 100 3.48 14.59 -3.87
C ASP A 100 3.35 14.01 -5.29
N TYR A 101 4.01 12.85 -5.55
CA TYR A 101 3.98 12.16 -6.83
C TYR A 101 3.68 10.67 -6.65
N LEU A 102 4.66 9.85 -6.21
CA LEU A 102 4.46 8.40 -6.01
C LEU A 102 5.41 7.80 -4.98
N VAL A 103 5.05 6.59 -4.53
CA VAL A 103 5.90 5.66 -3.75
C VAL A 103 5.91 4.32 -4.48
N GLN A 104 7.10 3.81 -4.85
CA GLN A 104 7.26 2.58 -5.63
C GLN A 104 8.02 1.50 -4.85
N THR A 105 7.60 0.27 -5.02
CA THR A 105 8.14 -0.95 -4.38
C THR A 105 7.98 -2.17 -5.29
N GLY A 106 8.29 -3.36 -4.77
CA GLY A 106 8.02 -4.62 -5.46
C GLY A 106 9.18 -5.16 -6.28
N ASP A 107 10.36 -4.53 -6.23
CA ASP A 107 11.56 -5.09 -6.86
C ASP A 107 12.22 -6.11 -5.92
N PRO A 108 12.35 -7.40 -6.30
CA PRO A 108 13.01 -8.43 -5.50
C PRO A 108 14.47 -8.11 -5.12
N ALA A 109 15.18 -7.34 -5.95
CA ALA A 109 16.55 -6.89 -5.66
C ALA A 109 16.66 -6.07 -4.37
N THR A 110 15.56 -5.45 -3.93
CA THR A 110 15.52 -4.62 -2.72
C THR A 110 15.50 -5.42 -1.41
N ARG A 111 15.50 -6.75 -1.49
CA ARG A 111 15.56 -7.61 -0.30
C ARG A 111 16.87 -7.45 0.46
N SER A 112 17.98 -7.19 -0.24
CA SER A 112 19.28 -6.81 0.33
C SER A 112 19.58 -5.33 0.13
N ASN A 113 20.38 -4.76 1.04
CA ASN A 113 20.91 -3.40 0.89
C ASN A 113 22.22 -3.35 0.08
N ASP A 114 22.80 -4.48 -0.30
CA ASP A 114 24.15 -4.57 -0.84
C ASP A 114 24.30 -3.92 -2.22
N ASN A 115 23.23 -3.91 -3.02
CA ASN A 115 23.25 -3.40 -4.40
C ASN A 115 22.14 -2.35 -4.62
N ARG A 116 22.16 -1.28 -3.83
CA ARG A 116 21.12 -0.23 -3.91
C ARG A 116 21.04 0.47 -5.26
N ASP A 117 22.13 0.53 -6.00
CA ASP A 117 22.22 1.08 -7.35
C ASP A 117 21.46 0.25 -8.39
N GLN A 118 21.15 -1.02 -8.08
CA GLN A 118 20.35 -1.91 -8.91
C GLN A 118 18.85 -1.89 -8.55
N TRP A 119 18.47 -1.20 -7.49
CA TRP A 119 17.08 -1.13 -7.06
C TRP A 119 16.20 -0.45 -8.11
N GLY A 120 15.05 -1.04 -8.37
CA GLY A 120 14.09 -0.57 -9.37
C GLY A 120 14.37 -1.05 -10.80
N LEU A 121 15.56 -1.66 -11.06
CA LEU A 121 15.93 -2.15 -12.38
C LEU A 121 15.41 -3.57 -12.68
N GLY A 122 14.98 -4.30 -11.65
CA GLY A 122 14.53 -5.69 -11.76
C GLY A 122 13.25 -5.84 -12.59
N GLU A 123 13.26 -6.80 -13.51
CA GLU A 123 12.09 -7.26 -14.25
C GLU A 123 12.20 -8.76 -14.48
N GLU A 124 11.63 -9.55 -13.57
CA GLU A 124 11.68 -11.01 -13.68
C GLU A 124 10.77 -11.52 -14.79
N TYR A 125 9.61 -10.90 -14.98
CA TYR A 125 8.63 -11.19 -16.03
C TYR A 125 7.68 -10.02 -16.21
N THR A 126 6.92 -10.05 -17.29
CA THR A 126 5.91 -9.06 -17.62
C THR A 126 4.54 -9.70 -17.75
N ILE A 127 3.48 -8.89 -17.54
CA ILE A 127 2.10 -9.27 -17.78
C ILE A 127 1.44 -8.26 -18.73
N PRO A 128 0.34 -8.62 -19.41
CA PRO A 128 -0.37 -7.67 -20.28
C PRO A 128 -0.78 -6.40 -19.55
N GLY A 129 -0.74 -5.25 -20.24
CA GLY A 129 -1.27 -4.01 -19.71
C GLY A 129 -2.79 -3.98 -19.71
N GLU A 130 -3.41 -3.45 -18.65
CA GLU A 130 -4.86 -3.31 -18.46
C GLU A 130 -5.18 -1.86 -18.11
N PHE A 131 -5.57 -1.03 -19.08
CA PHE A 131 -5.61 0.42 -18.99
C PHE A 131 -7.03 1.00 -18.80
N LYS A 132 -7.96 0.20 -18.26
CA LYS A 132 -9.37 0.58 -18.10
C LYS A 132 -9.58 1.67 -17.05
N LEU A 133 -8.82 1.61 -15.94
CA LEU A 133 -8.95 2.53 -14.82
C LEU A 133 -8.02 3.73 -14.95
N LYS A 134 -8.43 4.85 -14.36
CA LYS A 134 -7.68 6.10 -14.33
C LYS A 134 -6.96 6.30 -13.01
N HIS A 135 -5.87 7.07 -13.05
CA HIS A 135 -5.16 7.47 -11.85
C HIS A 135 -5.99 8.44 -11.02
N LYS A 136 -5.99 8.21 -9.72
CA LYS A 136 -6.47 9.13 -8.69
C LYS A 136 -5.54 9.06 -7.49
N LEU A 137 -5.66 9.99 -6.58
CA LEU A 137 -4.91 9.95 -5.32
C LEU A 137 -5.17 8.62 -4.60
N GLY A 138 -4.10 7.90 -4.26
CA GLY A 138 -4.17 6.57 -3.65
C GLY A 138 -4.28 5.40 -4.65
N SER A 139 -4.31 5.64 -5.97
CA SER A 139 -4.28 4.54 -6.94
C SER A 139 -3.05 3.68 -6.78
N VAL A 140 -3.23 2.35 -6.85
CA VAL A 140 -2.16 1.34 -6.86
C VAL A 140 -2.01 0.83 -8.28
N VAL A 141 -0.80 0.93 -8.83
CA VAL A 141 -0.55 0.86 -10.28
C VAL A 141 0.69 0.03 -10.55
N MET A 142 0.65 -0.89 -11.51
CA MET A 142 1.85 -1.63 -11.91
C MET A 142 2.86 -0.71 -12.60
N ALA A 143 4.12 -0.84 -12.22
CA ALA A 143 5.22 -0.22 -12.96
C ALA A 143 5.40 -0.91 -14.32
N ARG A 144 6.10 -0.26 -15.23
CA ARG A 144 6.50 -0.83 -16.52
C ARG A 144 7.72 -0.11 -17.08
N ARG A 145 8.41 -0.73 -17.99
CA ARG A 145 9.46 -0.09 -18.79
C ARG A 145 8.90 0.95 -19.75
N GLY A 146 9.73 1.91 -20.13
CA GLY A 146 9.39 2.97 -21.08
C GLY A 146 9.11 2.44 -22.49
N ASP A 147 8.36 3.20 -23.27
CA ASP A 147 7.85 2.78 -24.61
C ASP A 147 8.96 2.41 -25.60
N LYS A 148 10.19 2.95 -25.45
CA LYS A 148 11.33 2.61 -26.32
C LYS A 148 11.73 1.15 -26.26
N VAL A 149 11.65 0.53 -25.06
CA VAL A 149 12.06 -0.87 -24.81
C VAL A 149 10.86 -1.78 -24.56
N ASN A 150 9.68 -1.20 -24.36
CA ASN A 150 8.43 -1.92 -24.10
C ASN A 150 7.26 -1.25 -24.87
N PRO A 151 7.28 -1.32 -26.21
CA PRO A 151 6.25 -0.68 -27.04
C PRO A 151 4.85 -1.26 -26.81
N ASP A 152 4.74 -2.52 -26.35
CA ASP A 152 3.48 -3.17 -26.01
C ASP A 152 2.93 -2.69 -24.65
N ARG A 153 3.68 -1.85 -23.91
CA ARG A 153 3.32 -1.34 -22.58
C ARG A 153 2.93 -2.43 -21.59
N LYS A 154 3.60 -3.60 -21.67
CA LYS A 154 3.42 -4.68 -20.69
C LYS A 154 3.79 -4.19 -19.30
N SER A 155 3.03 -4.58 -18.30
CA SER A 155 3.31 -4.27 -16.90
C SER A 155 4.43 -5.15 -16.38
N ASN A 156 5.28 -4.61 -15.47
CA ASN A 156 6.22 -5.42 -14.68
C ASN A 156 5.43 -6.43 -13.83
N GLY A 157 5.97 -7.64 -13.65
CA GLY A 157 5.27 -8.71 -12.95
C GLY A 157 5.17 -8.52 -11.43
N THR A 158 6.05 -7.70 -10.82
CA THR A 158 6.12 -7.54 -9.37
C THR A 158 6.12 -6.08 -8.91
N GLN A 159 6.78 -5.17 -9.63
CA GLN A 159 6.90 -3.78 -9.20
C GLN A 159 5.60 -2.99 -9.38
N PHE A 160 5.23 -2.23 -8.36
CA PHE A 160 4.07 -1.34 -8.39
C PHE A 160 4.35 -0.04 -7.62
N TYR A 161 3.54 0.99 -7.90
CA TYR A 161 3.59 2.25 -7.17
C TYR A 161 2.22 2.66 -6.64
N ILE A 162 2.24 3.51 -5.61
CA ILE A 162 1.06 4.15 -5.05
C ILE A 162 1.12 5.64 -5.38
N ALA A 163 0.11 6.15 -6.05
CA ALA A 163 0.02 7.56 -6.43
C ALA A 163 -0.29 8.44 -5.21
N VAL A 164 0.54 9.45 -4.98
CA VAL A 164 0.32 10.46 -3.91
C VAL A 164 0.13 11.87 -4.47
N GLY A 165 0.05 11.99 -5.79
CA GLY A 165 -0.20 13.23 -6.52
C GLY A 165 -1.12 13.02 -7.72
N ASN A 166 -1.24 14.05 -8.55
CA ASN A 166 -2.01 13.98 -9.79
C ASN A 166 -1.16 13.32 -10.90
N LEU A 167 -1.54 12.12 -11.32
CA LEU A 167 -0.89 11.34 -12.37
C LEU A 167 -1.79 11.15 -13.60
N SER A 168 -2.78 12.02 -13.82
CA SER A 168 -3.73 11.90 -14.93
C SER A 168 -3.06 11.89 -16.32
N GLY A 169 -1.85 12.43 -16.45
CA GLY A 169 -1.05 12.35 -17.68
C GLY A 169 -0.60 10.93 -18.03
N LEU A 170 -0.72 9.96 -17.10
CA LEU A 170 -0.38 8.55 -17.30
C LEU A 170 -1.61 7.67 -17.58
N ASP A 171 -2.81 8.26 -17.64
CA ASP A 171 -4.06 7.53 -17.92
C ASP A 171 -3.99 6.84 -19.28
N GLY A 172 -4.51 5.61 -19.35
CA GLY A 172 -4.47 4.78 -20.54
C GLY A 172 -3.10 4.20 -20.91
N GLN A 173 -2.11 4.31 -19.99
CA GLN A 173 -0.75 3.86 -20.23
C GLN A 173 -0.21 2.90 -19.15
N TYR A 174 -0.90 2.76 -18.02
CA TYR A 174 -0.50 1.92 -16.88
C TYR A 174 -1.71 1.17 -16.32
N SER A 175 -1.48 -0.02 -15.79
CA SER A 175 -2.51 -0.86 -15.16
C SER A 175 -2.78 -0.40 -13.74
N VAL A 176 -3.84 0.39 -13.54
CA VAL A 176 -4.37 0.68 -12.20
C VAL A 176 -5.16 -0.54 -11.76
N PHE A 177 -4.81 -1.13 -10.60
CA PHE A 177 -5.41 -2.38 -10.13
C PHE A 177 -5.94 -2.33 -8.70
N GLY A 178 -5.83 -1.18 -8.05
CA GLY A 178 -6.33 -0.99 -6.69
C GLY A 178 -6.31 0.45 -6.24
N GLU A 179 -6.81 0.66 -5.03
CA GLU A 179 -6.86 1.96 -4.38
C GLU A 179 -6.61 1.84 -2.89
N VAL A 180 -5.79 2.72 -2.33
CA VAL A 180 -5.60 2.84 -0.88
C VAL A 180 -6.87 3.39 -0.24
N VAL A 181 -7.50 2.59 0.62
CA VAL A 181 -8.71 2.95 1.36
C VAL A 181 -8.43 3.31 2.83
N SER A 182 -7.26 2.95 3.35
CA SER A 182 -6.76 3.36 4.67
C SER A 182 -5.23 3.45 4.65
N GLY A 183 -4.66 4.40 5.41
CA GLY A 183 -3.20 4.60 5.52
C GLY A 183 -2.58 5.45 4.40
N LEU A 184 -3.37 6.24 3.67
CA LEU A 184 -2.85 7.14 2.64
C LEU A 184 -1.91 8.21 3.23
N ASP A 185 -2.14 8.64 4.46
CA ASP A 185 -1.26 9.55 5.19
C ASP A 185 0.11 8.94 5.47
N VAL A 186 0.18 7.63 5.73
CA VAL A 186 1.44 6.87 5.87
C VAL A 186 2.22 6.95 4.56
N ILE A 187 1.58 6.66 3.42
CA ILE A 187 2.21 6.74 2.09
C ILE A 187 2.68 8.16 1.77
N LYS A 188 1.89 9.19 2.11
CA LYS A 188 2.29 10.60 1.95
C LYS A 188 3.53 10.95 2.79
N ARG A 189 3.65 10.44 4.03
CA ARG A 189 4.85 10.63 4.86
C ARG A 189 6.05 9.92 4.24
N ILE A 190 5.89 8.69 3.78
CA ILE A 190 6.93 7.92 3.10
C ILE A 190 7.41 8.66 1.85
N SER A 191 6.52 9.22 1.04
CA SER A 191 6.90 9.96 -0.17
C SER A 191 7.82 11.16 0.10
N ARG A 192 7.79 11.69 1.32
CA ARG A 192 8.59 12.84 1.77
C ARG A 192 9.82 12.46 2.57
N SER A 193 10.16 11.18 2.64
CA SER A 193 11.39 10.69 3.28
C SER A 193 12.64 11.32 2.67
N VAL A 194 13.68 11.44 3.47
CA VAL A 194 15.02 11.82 2.96
C VAL A 194 15.47 10.73 2.00
N ARG A 195 15.86 11.13 0.78
CA ARG A 195 16.19 10.23 -0.32
C ARG A 195 17.51 10.59 -0.98
N ASP A 196 18.10 9.63 -1.65
CA ASP A 196 19.31 9.80 -2.46
C ASP A 196 19.00 10.39 -3.85
N SER A 197 20.02 10.50 -4.69
CA SER A 197 19.91 11.02 -6.05
C SER A 197 19.06 10.13 -6.99
N ASN A 198 18.77 8.90 -6.59
CA ASN A 198 17.94 7.94 -7.33
C ASN A 198 16.48 7.92 -6.84
N ASP A 199 16.09 8.86 -5.97
CA ASP A 199 14.83 8.93 -5.26
C ASP A 199 14.59 7.76 -4.29
N ALA A 200 15.62 6.97 -3.93
CA ALA A 200 15.49 5.90 -2.95
C ALA A 200 15.62 6.46 -1.52
N PRO A 201 14.71 6.12 -0.59
CA PRO A 201 14.81 6.54 0.81
C PRO A 201 16.17 6.14 1.41
N ILE A 202 16.85 7.08 2.10
CA ILE A 202 18.12 6.80 2.78
C ILE A 202 17.91 5.74 3.87
N GLU A 203 16.91 5.98 4.73
CA GLU A 203 16.48 4.99 5.71
C GLU A 203 15.69 3.89 5.01
N ARG A 204 15.97 2.62 5.37
CA ARG A 204 15.23 1.49 4.82
C ARG A 204 13.78 1.54 5.29
N ILE A 205 12.88 1.55 4.33
CA ILE A 205 11.44 1.42 4.53
C ILE A 205 11.04 0.14 3.84
N GLU A 206 10.40 -0.78 4.55
CA GLU A 206 10.13 -2.11 3.99
C GLU A 206 8.72 -2.62 4.25
N ILE A 207 8.26 -3.50 3.38
CA ILE A 207 7.04 -4.27 3.56
C ILE A 207 7.35 -5.38 4.56
N ALA A 208 6.93 -5.20 5.81
CA ALA A 208 7.11 -6.20 6.87
C ALA A 208 6.24 -7.44 6.62
N ASP A 209 5.01 -7.22 6.15
CA ASP A 209 4.07 -8.28 5.79
C ASP A 209 2.99 -7.75 4.85
N ILE A 210 2.36 -8.65 4.08
CA ILE A 210 1.20 -8.34 3.25
C ILE A 210 0.32 -9.58 3.11
N LYS A 211 -0.99 -9.40 3.20
CA LYS A 211 -1.97 -10.48 3.02
C LYS A 211 -3.20 -9.97 2.29
N VAL A 212 -3.87 -10.84 1.56
CA VAL A 212 -5.17 -10.56 0.93
C VAL A 212 -6.27 -11.20 1.77
N VAL A 213 -7.34 -10.44 2.01
CA VAL A 213 -8.51 -10.88 2.77
C VAL A 213 -9.79 -10.53 2.00
N ASP A 214 -10.80 -11.37 2.15
CA ASP A 214 -12.14 -11.05 1.66
C ASP A 214 -12.86 -10.16 2.69
N HIS A 215 -13.54 -9.14 2.19
CA HIS A 215 -14.33 -8.21 2.99
C HIS A 215 -15.74 -8.11 2.40
N LYS A 216 -16.74 -8.21 3.25
CA LYS A 216 -18.14 -8.08 2.88
C LYS A 216 -18.70 -6.77 3.46
N GLY A 217 -19.41 -6.04 2.63
CA GLY A 217 -20.05 -4.77 3.01
C GLY A 217 -19.27 -3.52 2.62
N PRO A 218 -19.80 -2.34 2.94
CA PRO A 218 -19.26 -1.08 2.50
C PRO A 218 -17.86 -0.82 3.09
N ILE A 219 -16.96 -0.31 2.26
CA ILE A 219 -15.64 0.13 2.69
C ILE A 219 -15.76 1.58 3.17
N VAL A 220 -15.65 1.78 4.48
CA VAL A 220 -15.56 3.13 5.06
C VAL A 220 -14.14 3.64 4.89
N ARG A 221 -13.96 4.68 4.06
CA ARG A 221 -12.69 5.40 3.99
C ARG A 221 -12.49 6.18 5.28
N LEU A 222 -11.48 5.84 6.04
CA LEU A 222 -11.05 6.67 7.16
C LEU A 222 -10.29 7.88 6.59
N THR A 223 -11.04 8.93 6.25
CA THR A 223 -10.42 10.22 5.95
C THR A 223 -9.99 10.83 7.28
N ASN A 224 -8.71 10.65 7.62
CA ASN A 224 -8.11 11.53 8.61
C ASN A 224 -8.21 12.94 8.03
N ASN A 225 -8.85 13.85 8.74
CA ASN A 225 -9.08 15.24 8.36
C ASN A 225 -7.82 15.83 7.71
N ASP A 226 -7.84 16.03 6.40
CA ASP A 226 -6.84 16.77 5.64
C ASP A 226 -7.02 18.30 5.90
N SER A 227 -6.89 18.72 7.15
CA SER A 227 -6.70 20.13 7.51
C SER A 227 -5.21 20.44 7.63
N ALA A 228 -4.45 20.20 6.57
CA ALA A 228 -3.16 20.87 6.41
C ALA A 228 -3.42 22.33 6.00
N PRO A 229 -2.80 23.33 6.65
CA PRO A 229 -3.03 24.74 6.32
C PRO A 229 -2.61 24.98 4.86
N LYS A 230 -3.53 25.56 4.07
CA LYS A 230 -3.26 26.06 2.71
C LYS A 230 -2.08 27.04 2.77
N ARG A 231 -0.89 26.62 2.33
CA ARG A 231 0.18 27.56 2.04
C ARG A 231 -0.23 28.39 0.83
N ARG A 232 -0.40 29.69 1.03
CA ARG A 232 -0.59 30.72 -0.01
C ARG A 232 0.57 30.60 -1.01
N GLY A 233 0.21 30.66 -2.28
CA GLY A 233 1.06 30.44 -3.41
C GLY A 233 2.29 31.34 -3.51
N THR A 234 3.30 30.77 -4.09
CA THR A 234 4.34 31.51 -4.84
C THR A 234 4.52 30.81 -6.18
N SER A 235 4.40 31.64 -7.23
CA SER A 235 4.90 31.51 -8.60
C SER A 235 5.12 30.12 -9.21
N LYS A 236 4.55 29.91 -10.39
CA LYS A 236 4.84 28.80 -11.31
C LYS A 236 6.35 28.56 -11.42
N PRO A 237 6.82 27.33 -11.20
CA PRO A 237 8.13 26.93 -11.71
C PRO A 237 7.99 26.61 -13.21
N ASP A 238 9.00 26.99 -13.96
CA ASP A 238 9.20 26.68 -15.36
C ASP A 238 8.97 25.20 -15.69
N ALA A 239 8.58 24.95 -16.96
CA ALA A 239 8.27 23.65 -17.54
C ALA A 239 9.39 22.62 -17.27
N LEU A 240 9.38 22.03 -16.09
CA LEU A 240 10.20 20.89 -15.75
C LEU A 240 9.55 19.67 -16.37
N LYS A 241 10.28 18.98 -17.25
CA LYS A 241 9.95 17.61 -17.67
C LYS A 241 9.47 16.83 -16.45
N ASN A 242 8.33 16.18 -16.60
CA ASN A 242 7.73 15.33 -15.58
C ASN A 242 8.83 14.48 -14.89
N PRO A 243 8.95 14.49 -13.55
CA PRO A 243 9.95 13.70 -12.83
C PRO A 243 9.98 12.23 -13.23
N PHE A 244 8.83 11.70 -13.66
CA PHE A 244 8.71 10.34 -14.14
C PHE A 244 9.34 10.13 -15.53
N GLU A 245 9.22 11.08 -16.46
CA GLU A 245 9.90 11.01 -17.77
C GLU A 245 11.40 11.04 -17.61
N LYS A 246 11.94 11.87 -16.71
CA LYS A 246 13.38 11.89 -16.38
C LYS A 246 13.86 10.56 -15.81
N PHE A 247 13.03 9.87 -15.03
CA PHE A 247 13.34 8.55 -14.50
C PHE A 247 13.32 7.50 -15.61
N LEU A 248 12.27 7.49 -16.46
CA LEU A 248 12.19 6.58 -17.59
C LEU A 248 13.38 6.72 -18.54
N ASP A 249 13.85 7.96 -18.78
CA ASP A 249 15.02 8.21 -19.63
C ASP A 249 16.35 7.72 -18.99
N ARG A 250 16.39 7.53 -17.67
CA ARG A 250 17.60 7.16 -16.92
C ARG A 250 17.66 5.67 -16.54
N VAL A 251 16.52 5.05 -16.30
CA VAL A 251 16.41 3.68 -15.75
C VAL A 251 15.90 2.69 -16.79
N TRP A 252 15.33 3.19 -17.85
CA TRP A 252 14.71 2.44 -18.94
C TRP A 252 15.22 2.96 -20.28
#